data_d93a6bfec948ca4337251f8a56b7c691
#
_entry.id   d93a6bfec948ca4337251f8a56b7c691
#
_cell.length_a   1.000
_cell.length_b   1.000
_cell.length_c   1.000
_cell.angle_alpha   90.00
_cell.angle_beta   90.00
_cell.angle_gamma   90.00
#
_symmetry.space_group_name_H-M   'P 1'
#
loop_
_entity.id
_entity.type
_entity.pdbx_description
1 polymer ?
#
loop_
_entity_poly.entity_id
_entity_poly.type
_entity_poly.pdbx_seq_one_letter_code
_entity_poly.pdbx_strand_id
1 'polypeptide(L)'
;MEIAASGIRALLDRRVLARLGEWDHTDPRADLVLTNRSPAGIALDLVQVALDRPHGELPIVLPRMDGTGDQTRTYFGYELATVGQRLTELSDLDTGPDIHFRPRFRRDRSGIEWALRIGTPHLTQPGAPWHFDHGGNLLEYGWDEDPSVMASTVLVPGDGIERGRLIAHAENTALQDIGWPALDTVITDHTSEKQPDVLDGHARAYLDAYRLGTTRDTATVHTSTHPTLGRYAVGDRCVITPKPDRATPPGPRSRRITTITHRISRPDVAELTLAPASANP
;
A
#
# COMPACT_ATOMS: atom_id res chain seq x y z
N MET A 1 4.97 -14.69 29.09
CA MET A 1 4.43 -13.35 28.87
C MET A 1 4.35 -13.17 27.35
N GLU A 2 3.18 -12.95 26.82
CA GLU A 2 2.97 -12.63 25.41
C GLU A 2 2.83 -11.11 25.26
N ILE A 3 3.53 -10.51 24.31
CA ILE A 3 3.47 -9.07 24.05
C ILE A 3 3.01 -8.90 22.60
N ALA A 4 1.83 -8.30 22.42
CA ALA A 4 1.37 -7.84 21.12
C ALA A 4 1.70 -6.35 20.96
N ALA A 5 2.28 -5.97 19.83
CA ALA A 5 2.63 -4.60 19.51
C ALA A 5 2.25 -4.27 18.06
N SER A 6 1.91 -3.02 17.81
CA SER A 6 1.62 -2.51 16.47
C SER A 6 2.59 -1.39 16.11
N GLY A 7 2.78 -1.16 14.80
CA GLY A 7 3.59 -0.05 14.32
C GLY A 7 2.93 1.32 14.57
N ILE A 8 3.70 2.40 14.37
CA ILE A 8 3.26 3.79 14.63
C ILE A 8 1.97 4.16 13.86
N ARG A 9 1.71 3.54 12.71
CA ARG A 9 0.50 3.77 11.92
C ARG A 9 -0.78 3.50 12.73
N ALA A 10 -0.79 2.52 13.62
CA ALA A 10 -1.96 2.21 14.46
C ALA A 10 -2.44 3.40 15.32
N LEU A 11 -1.56 4.38 15.58
CA LEU A 11 -1.97 5.63 16.24
C LEU A 11 -2.72 6.56 15.28
N LEU A 12 -2.45 6.52 13.98
CA LEU A 12 -3.19 7.30 12.98
C LEU A 12 -4.57 6.70 12.70
N ASP A 13 -4.74 5.38 12.88
CA ASP A 13 -6.04 4.71 12.83
C ASP A 13 -6.97 5.13 13.99
N ARG A 14 -6.43 5.79 15.00
CA ARG A 14 -7.15 6.31 16.16
C ARG A 14 -7.24 7.84 16.17
N ARG A 15 -6.85 8.51 15.10
CA ARG A 15 -6.90 9.97 14.96
C ARG A 15 -7.93 10.37 13.93
N VAL A 16 -9.03 10.96 14.41
CA VAL A 16 -10.08 11.49 13.53
C VAL A 16 -9.55 12.70 12.75
N LEU A 17 -9.82 12.71 11.45
CA LEU A 17 -9.48 13.80 10.54
C LEU A 17 -10.58 14.87 10.60
N ALA A 18 -10.66 15.59 11.70
CA ALA A 18 -11.58 16.71 11.86
C ALA A 18 -11.01 17.71 12.85
N ARG A 19 -11.31 18.99 12.66
CA ARG A 19 -10.95 20.07 13.59
C ARG A 19 -11.97 20.19 14.72
N LEU A 20 -12.29 19.06 15.35
CA LEU A 20 -13.23 19.02 16.47
C LEU A 20 -12.67 19.76 17.67
N GLY A 21 -13.56 20.50 18.35
CA GLY A 21 -13.21 21.37 19.46
C GLY A 21 -13.06 22.85 19.09
N GLU A 22 -12.75 23.15 17.83
CA GLU A 22 -12.81 24.50 17.29
C GLU A 22 -14.12 24.76 16.53
N TRP A 23 -14.67 23.70 15.90
CA TRP A 23 -15.82 23.77 15.01
C TRP A 23 -16.82 22.66 15.32
N ASP A 24 -18.12 22.93 15.13
CA ASP A 24 -19.14 21.90 15.07
C ASP A 24 -18.94 21.06 13.80
N HIS A 25 -19.26 19.75 13.85
CA HIS A 25 -19.16 18.83 12.72
C HIS A 25 -20.04 19.22 11.52
N THR A 26 -21.04 20.08 11.73
CA THR A 26 -21.92 20.61 10.68
C THR A 26 -21.35 21.89 10.03
N ASP A 27 -20.30 22.48 10.61
CA ASP A 27 -19.67 23.68 10.09
C ASP A 27 -18.64 23.32 8.98
N PRO A 28 -18.74 23.87 7.77
CA PRO A 28 -17.78 23.63 6.69
C PRO A 28 -16.33 23.92 7.05
N ARG A 29 -16.07 24.73 8.09
CA ARG A 29 -14.72 24.98 8.61
C ARG A 29 -14.10 23.80 9.33
N ALA A 30 -14.91 22.80 9.69
CA ALA A 30 -14.42 21.52 10.20
C ALA A 30 -13.85 20.62 9.09
N ASP A 31 -14.12 20.94 7.82
CA ASP A 31 -13.66 20.17 6.68
C ASP A 31 -12.19 20.47 6.37
N LEU A 32 -11.48 19.45 5.89
CA LEU A 32 -10.15 19.61 5.33
C LEU A 32 -10.22 19.64 3.80
N VAL A 33 -9.92 20.79 3.22
CA VAL A 33 -9.86 20.96 1.75
C VAL A 33 -8.41 21.07 1.32
N LEU A 34 -7.97 20.13 0.49
CA LEU A 34 -6.63 20.07 -0.10
C LEU A 34 -6.75 20.34 -1.61
N THR A 35 -6.10 21.40 -2.08
CA THR A 35 -6.16 21.83 -3.48
C THR A 35 -4.77 21.83 -4.12
N ASN A 36 -4.71 21.53 -5.42
CA ASN A 36 -3.46 21.49 -6.18
C ASN A 36 -2.44 20.51 -5.57
N ARG A 37 -2.89 19.30 -5.23
CA ARG A 37 -2.07 18.25 -4.60
C ARG A 37 -1.94 17.03 -5.50
N SER A 38 -0.76 16.42 -5.46
CA SER A 38 -0.56 15.06 -5.95
C SER A 38 -1.10 14.04 -4.91
N PRO A 39 -1.38 12.78 -5.29
CA PRO A 39 -1.75 11.75 -4.32
C PRO A 39 -0.74 11.61 -3.19
N ALA A 40 0.55 11.70 -3.49
CA ALA A 40 1.62 11.69 -2.48
C ALA A 40 1.60 12.94 -1.58
N GLY A 41 1.28 14.11 -2.16
CA GLY A 41 1.09 15.35 -1.41
C GLY A 41 -0.10 15.28 -0.46
N ILE A 42 -1.21 14.69 -0.89
CA ILE A 42 -2.39 14.45 -0.06
C ILE A 42 -2.02 13.55 1.12
N ALA A 43 -1.30 12.44 0.88
CA ALA A 43 -0.85 11.55 1.96
C ALA A 43 0.04 12.27 2.98
N LEU A 44 0.96 13.11 2.51
CA LEU A 44 1.82 13.93 3.36
C LEU A 44 1.00 14.89 4.23
N ASP A 45 0.07 15.63 3.62
CA ASP A 45 -0.78 16.61 4.31
C ASP A 45 -1.68 15.94 5.35
N LEU A 46 -2.26 14.77 5.06
CA LEU A 46 -3.06 14.01 6.03
C LEU A 46 -2.26 13.65 7.29
N VAL A 47 -1.00 13.20 7.12
CA VAL A 47 -0.14 12.90 8.27
C VAL A 47 0.27 14.19 8.98
N GLN A 48 0.60 15.27 8.24
CA GLN A 48 0.94 16.57 8.83
C GLN A 48 -0.19 17.10 9.71
N VAL A 49 -1.43 17.10 9.23
CA VAL A 49 -2.62 17.53 9.99
C VAL A 49 -2.79 16.71 11.28
N ALA A 50 -2.50 15.40 11.24
CA ALA A 50 -2.54 14.57 12.44
C ALA A 50 -1.47 14.95 13.47
N LEU A 51 -0.31 15.44 13.02
CA LEU A 51 0.81 15.85 13.90
C LEU A 51 0.61 17.25 14.47
N ASP A 52 0.01 18.17 13.69
CA ASP A 52 -0.14 19.59 14.05
C ASP A 52 -1.26 19.85 15.07
N ARG A 53 -2.13 18.87 15.33
CA ARG A 53 -3.18 19.03 16.34
C ARG A 53 -2.60 19.13 17.75
N PRO A 54 -3.27 19.78 18.72
CA PRO A 54 -2.86 19.79 20.11
C PRO A 54 -2.60 18.37 20.65
N HIS A 55 -1.42 18.16 21.24
CA HIS A 55 -0.93 16.85 21.71
C HIS A 55 -0.85 15.80 20.60
N GLY A 56 -0.62 16.27 19.36
CA GLY A 56 -0.54 15.45 18.15
C GLY A 56 0.85 14.91 17.85
N GLU A 57 1.87 15.37 18.55
CA GLU A 57 3.27 15.02 18.28
C GLU A 57 3.48 13.51 18.33
N LEU A 58 4.04 12.98 17.25
CA LEU A 58 4.54 11.62 17.16
C LEU A 58 5.97 11.68 16.63
N PRO A 59 6.82 10.71 16.96
CA PRO A 59 8.18 10.66 16.44
C PRO A 59 8.20 10.21 14.96
N ILE A 60 7.41 10.89 14.12
CA ILE A 60 7.35 10.68 12.68
C ILE A 60 8.15 11.78 11.99
N VAL A 61 9.06 11.37 11.12
CA VAL A 61 9.84 12.28 10.27
C VAL A 61 9.23 12.27 8.87
N LEU A 62 8.71 13.42 8.48
CA LEU A 62 8.11 13.61 7.16
C LEU A 62 9.17 13.75 6.06
N PRO A 63 8.94 13.23 4.85
CA PRO A 63 9.84 13.42 3.74
C PRO A 63 9.82 14.87 3.25
N ARG A 64 10.95 15.35 2.75
CA ARG A 64 11.01 16.59 1.98
C ARG A 64 10.66 16.26 0.55
N MET A 65 9.44 16.57 0.13
CA MET A 65 8.96 16.33 -1.22
C MET A 65 8.06 17.48 -1.68
N ASP A 66 8.00 17.69 -2.97
CA ASP A 66 6.99 18.54 -3.59
C ASP A 66 5.68 17.75 -3.68
N GLY A 67 4.68 18.19 -2.94
CA GLY A 67 3.35 17.59 -2.95
C GLY A 67 2.40 18.21 -3.97
N THR A 68 2.91 19.08 -4.87
CA THR A 68 2.10 19.78 -5.87
C THR A 68 1.54 18.80 -6.91
N GLY A 69 0.33 19.06 -7.35
CA GLY A 69 -0.38 18.26 -8.36
C GLY A 69 -1.67 18.96 -8.80
N ASP A 70 -2.53 18.23 -9.46
CA ASP A 70 -3.76 18.73 -10.06
C ASP A 70 -5.04 18.32 -9.30
N GLN A 71 -4.89 17.51 -8.26
CA GLN A 71 -6.05 17.02 -7.53
C GLN A 71 -6.53 18.00 -6.46
N THR A 72 -7.85 18.01 -6.28
CA THR A 72 -8.52 18.65 -5.15
C THR A 72 -9.30 17.58 -4.40
N ARG A 73 -9.13 17.51 -3.08
CA ARG A 73 -9.85 16.59 -2.21
C ARG A 73 -10.44 17.31 -1.02
N THR A 74 -11.69 16.99 -0.70
CA THR A 74 -12.37 17.46 0.50
C THR A 74 -12.65 16.27 1.39
N TYR A 75 -12.23 16.38 2.64
CA TYR A 75 -12.51 15.42 3.69
C TYR A 75 -13.49 16.11 4.68
N PHE A 76 -14.71 15.63 4.69
CA PHE A 76 -15.77 16.25 5.47
C PHE A 76 -15.65 15.93 6.96
N GLY A 77 -15.75 16.98 7.82
CA GLY A 77 -15.64 16.82 9.25
C GLY A 77 -16.71 15.91 9.86
N TYR A 78 -17.91 15.89 9.27
CA TYR A 78 -19.03 15.07 9.75
C TYR A 78 -18.84 13.55 9.50
N GLU A 79 -17.95 13.15 8.61
CA GLU A 79 -17.69 11.73 8.34
C GLU A 79 -16.92 11.06 9.47
N LEU A 80 -16.24 11.83 10.33
CA LEU A 80 -15.46 11.37 11.48
C LEU A 80 -14.44 10.27 11.10
N ALA A 81 -14.01 10.26 9.84
CA ALA A 81 -13.03 9.29 9.35
C ALA A 81 -11.67 9.49 10.02
N THR A 82 -10.94 8.40 10.21
CA THR A 82 -9.59 8.49 10.76
C THR A 82 -8.56 8.81 9.69
N VAL A 83 -7.44 9.38 10.10
CA VAL A 83 -6.30 9.63 9.20
C VAL A 83 -5.80 8.31 8.58
N GLY A 84 -5.69 7.25 9.39
CA GLY A 84 -5.27 5.94 8.89
C GLY A 84 -6.22 5.38 7.83
N GLN A 85 -7.54 5.50 8.03
CA GLN A 85 -8.55 5.11 7.04
C GLN A 85 -8.35 5.88 5.73
N ARG A 86 -8.23 7.22 5.78
CA ARG A 86 -8.04 8.03 4.56
C ARG A 86 -6.72 7.75 3.84
N LEU A 87 -5.67 7.40 4.58
CA LEU A 87 -4.42 6.93 3.97
C LEU A 87 -4.59 5.58 3.25
N THR A 88 -5.41 4.67 3.79
CA THR A 88 -5.72 3.39 3.14
C THR A 88 -6.51 3.64 1.85
N GLU A 89 -7.62 4.37 1.92
CA GLU A 89 -8.46 4.72 0.77
C GLU A 89 -7.65 5.40 -0.36
N LEU A 90 -6.68 6.25 0.01
CA LEU A 90 -5.81 6.91 -0.96
C LEU A 90 -4.83 5.93 -1.62
N SER A 91 -4.29 4.96 -0.86
CA SER A 91 -3.38 3.95 -1.40
C SER A 91 -4.09 2.92 -2.27
N ASP A 92 -5.39 2.70 -2.05
CA ASP A 92 -6.19 1.71 -2.78
C ASP A 92 -6.68 2.24 -4.16
N LEU A 93 -6.37 3.49 -4.51
CA LEU A 93 -6.62 4.02 -5.85
C LEU A 93 -5.62 3.46 -6.87
N ASP A 94 -6.02 3.37 -8.12
CA ASP A 94 -5.19 2.92 -9.26
C ASP A 94 -3.81 3.60 -9.32
N THR A 95 -3.78 4.91 -9.13
CA THR A 95 -2.54 5.70 -9.04
C THR A 95 -2.19 6.11 -7.61
N GLY A 96 -2.74 5.38 -6.64
CA GLY A 96 -2.52 5.65 -5.22
C GLY A 96 -1.06 5.47 -4.80
N PRO A 97 -0.59 6.21 -3.80
CA PRO A 97 0.77 6.10 -3.34
C PRO A 97 0.96 4.91 -2.39
N ASP A 98 2.11 4.23 -2.50
CA ASP A 98 2.58 3.37 -1.43
C ASP A 98 3.00 4.21 -0.22
N ILE A 99 2.52 3.88 0.97
CA ILE A 99 2.80 4.62 2.21
C ILE A 99 3.39 3.68 3.25
N HIS A 100 4.60 3.97 3.73
CA HIS A 100 5.29 3.14 4.71
C HIS A 100 5.97 3.97 5.80
N PHE A 101 5.81 3.56 7.06
CA PHE A 101 6.47 4.15 8.23
C PHE A 101 7.64 3.28 8.64
N ARG A 102 8.86 3.65 8.22
CA ARG A 102 10.08 2.88 8.48
C ARG A 102 10.67 3.28 9.83
N PRO A 103 10.75 2.37 10.82
CA PRO A 103 11.43 2.66 12.08
C PRO A 103 12.94 2.79 11.86
N ARG A 104 13.56 3.74 12.56
CA ARG A 104 15.01 3.92 12.60
C ARG A 104 15.44 4.55 13.93
N PHE A 105 16.69 4.38 14.32
CA PHE A 105 17.23 5.13 15.43
C PHE A 105 17.36 6.60 15.06
N ARG A 106 17.06 7.48 16.01
CA ARG A 106 17.41 8.89 15.89
C ARG A 106 18.91 9.04 15.67
N ARG A 107 19.33 10.17 15.07
CA ARG A 107 20.74 10.43 14.75
C ARG A 107 21.62 10.38 16.01
N ASP A 108 21.14 10.85 17.14
CA ASP A 108 21.79 10.86 18.45
C ASP A 108 21.63 9.54 19.23
N ARG A 109 20.93 8.55 18.67
CA ARG A 109 20.57 7.27 19.27
C ARG A 109 19.75 7.37 20.57
N SER A 110 19.16 8.52 20.89
CA SER A 110 18.35 8.73 22.08
C SER A 110 16.99 8.01 22.04
N GLY A 111 16.59 7.48 20.89
CA GLY A 111 15.31 6.79 20.72
C GLY A 111 15.06 6.33 19.31
N ILE A 112 13.84 5.89 19.06
CA ILE A 112 13.34 5.47 17.75
C ILE A 112 12.44 6.56 17.17
N GLU A 113 12.57 6.79 15.89
CA GLU A 113 11.67 7.62 15.08
C GLU A 113 11.21 6.82 13.87
N TRP A 114 10.13 7.26 13.24
CA TRP A 114 9.58 6.64 12.03
C TRP A 114 9.70 7.57 10.85
N ALA A 115 10.53 7.22 9.87
CA ALA A 115 10.58 7.94 8.61
C ALA A 115 9.36 7.57 7.76
N LEU A 116 8.51 8.54 7.47
CA LEU A 116 7.45 8.38 6.48
C LEU A 116 8.08 8.29 5.09
N ARG A 117 7.78 7.22 4.39
CA ARG A 117 8.16 7.00 2.99
C ARG A 117 6.88 6.97 2.15
N ILE A 118 6.86 7.73 1.07
CA ILE A 118 5.75 7.77 0.12
C ILE A 118 6.35 7.54 -1.27
N GLY A 119 5.78 6.61 -2.00
CA GLY A 119 6.17 6.29 -3.38
C GLY A 119 5.00 6.39 -4.33
N THR A 120 5.19 6.89 -5.54
CA THR A 120 4.15 7.01 -6.54
C THR A 120 4.63 6.41 -7.86
N PRO A 121 3.94 5.39 -8.41
CA PRO A 121 2.89 4.62 -7.74
C PRO A 121 3.44 3.73 -6.60
N HIS A 122 4.71 3.35 -6.64
CA HIS A 122 5.29 2.39 -5.71
C HIS A 122 6.54 2.91 -5.00
N LEU A 123 6.71 2.45 -3.76
CA LEU A 123 7.96 2.60 -3.05
C LEU A 123 9.08 1.85 -3.75
N THR A 124 10.25 2.46 -3.82
CA THR A 124 11.45 1.84 -4.38
C THR A 124 12.70 2.40 -3.68
N GLN A 125 13.77 1.60 -3.66
CA GLN A 125 15.07 2.10 -3.22
C GLN A 125 15.73 2.92 -4.34
N PRO A 126 16.61 3.85 -4.01
CA PRO A 126 17.53 4.43 -4.98
C PRO A 126 18.56 3.38 -5.42
N GLY A 127 18.87 3.35 -6.72
CA GLY A 127 19.90 2.49 -7.28
C GLY A 127 19.41 1.11 -7.74
N ALA A 128 20.33 0.14 -7.81
CA ALA A 128 20.05 -1.19 -8.32
C ALA A 128 19.16 -2.03 -7.39
N PRO A 129 18.40 -3.00 -7.93
CA PRO A 129 17.64 -3.93 -7.12
C PRO A 129 18.55 -4.81 -6.25
N TRP A 130 18.03 -5.28 -5.12
CA TRP A 130 18.72 -6.28 -4.31
C TRP A 130 18.70 -7.65 -4.98
N HIS A 131 19.77 -8.42 -4.83
CA HIS A 131 19.87 -9.76 -5.41
C HIS A 131 19.83 -10.83 -4.33
N PHE A 132 18.98 -11.83 -4.55
CA PHE A 132 18.84 -13.02 -3.70
C PHE A 132 18.96 -14.26 -4.58
N ASP A 133 20.07 -14.99 -4.42
CA ASP A 133 20.44 -16.07 -5.31
C ASP A 133 20.53 -17.39 -4.54
N HIS A 134 19.98 -18.45 -5.12
CA HIS A 134 20.12 -19.80 -4.58
C HIS A 134 21.60 -20.23 -4.58
N GLY A 135 22.03 -20.82 -3.45
CA GLY A 135 23.43 -21.13 -3.21
C GLY A 135 24.26 -19.98 -2.64
N GLY A 136 23.66 -18.78 -2.51
CA GLY A 136 24.20 -17.61 -1.82
C GLY A 136 23.39 -17.26 -0.57
N ASN A 137 22.56 -16.25 -0.69
CA ASN A 137 21.75 -15.71 0.41
C ASN A 137 20.27 -16.18 0.39
N LEU A 138 19.81 -16.81 -0.68
CA LEU A 138 18.47 -17.39 -0.82
C LEU A 138 18.51 -18.87 -0.40
N LEU A 139 17.75 -19.22 0.63
CA LEU A 139 17.62 -20.59 1.14
C LEU A 139 16.48 -21.33 0.48
N GLU A 140 15.28 -20.72 0.51
CA GLU A 140 14.07 -21.31 -0.01
C GLU A 140 13.31 -20.27 -0.83
N TYR A 141 12.64 -20.75 -1.86
CA TYR A 141 11.75 -19.95 -2.69
C TYR A 141 10.48 -20.75 -2.97
N GLY A 142 9.35 -20.11 -2.78
CA GLY A 142 8.04 -20.65 -3.14
C GLY A 142 7.25 -19.61 -3.91
N TRP A 143 6.31 -20.05 -4.70
CA TRP A 143 5.35 -19.20 -5.37
C TRP A 143 3.98 -19.85 -5.34
N ASP A 144 2.97 -19.03 -5.27
CA ASP A 144 1.57 -19.42 -5.24
C ASP A 144 0.79 -18.52 -6.19
N GLU A 145 -0.10 -19.13 -6.97
CA GLU A 145 -1.03 -18.42 -7.84
C GLU A 145 -2.45 -18.77 -7.41
N ASP A 146 -3.22 -17.74 -7.07
CA ASP A 146 -4.63 -17.89 -6.74
C ASP A 146 -5.49 -17.35 -7.91
N PRO A 147 -6.00 -18.24 -8.77
CA PRO A 147 -6.88 -17.86 -9.86
C PRO A 147 -8.33 -17.63 -9.39
N SER A 148 -8.68 -17.99 -8.16
CA SER A 148 -10.05 -17.86 -7.64
C SER A 148 -10.53 -16.41 -7.53
N VAL A 149 -9.59 -15.48 -7.45
CA VAL A 149 -9.86 -14.04 -7.38
C VAL A 149 -9.81 -13.34 -8.74
N MET A 150 -9.57 -14.09 -9.83
CA MET A 150 -9.53 -13.50 -11.16
C MET A 150 -10.84 -12.81 -11.51
N ALA A 151 -10.73 -11.63 -12.10
CA ALA A 151 -11.87 -10.86 -12.59
C ALA A 151 -11.60 -10.28 -13.97
N SER A 152 -12.57 -10.38 -14.87
CA SER A 152 -12.60 -9.67 -16.14
C SER A 152 -13.48 -8.42 -16.09
N THR A 153 -14.41 -8.39 -15.15
CA THR A 153 -15.31 -7.27 -14.90
C THR A 153 -15.35 -6.97 -13.40
N VAL A 154 -15.15 -5.75 -13.02
CA VAL A 154 -15.24 -5.28 -11.64
C VAL A 154 -16.34 -4.23 -11.53
N LEU A 155 -17.23 -4.41 -10.59
CA LEU A 155 -18.33 -3.50 -10.25
C LEU A 155 -18.10 -3.00 -8.83
N VAL A 156 -18.07 -1.68 -8.65
CA VAL A 156 -17.88 -1.04 -7.33
C VAL A 156 -19.09 -0.16 -7.01
N PRO A 157 -20.03 -0.62 -6.17
CA PRO A 157 -21.15 0.19 -5.73
C PRO A 157 -20.71 1.25 -4.71
N GLY A 158 -21.13 2.49 -4.95
CA GLY A 158 -20.98 3.64 -4.05
C GLY A 158 -22.23 3.98 -3.28
N ASP A 159 -22.35 5.26 -2.93
CA ASP A 159 -23.51 5.81 -2.20
C ASP A 159 -24.79 5.77 -3.05
N GLY A 160 -25.91 5.76 -2.36
CA GLY A 160 -27.25 5.74 -2.96
C GLY A 160 -28.02 4.45 -2.72
N ILE A 161 -29.29 4.48 -3.12
CA ILE A 161 -30.22 3.36 -2.96
C ILE A 161 -30.90 3.04 -4.29
N GLU A 162 -31.21 1.76 -4.47
CA GLU A 162 -31.94 1.26 -5.65
C GLU A 162 -31.31 1.75 -6.99
N ARG A 163 -32.13 2.40 -7.84
CA ARG A 163 -31.70 2.92 -9.15
C ARG A 163 -30.87 4.20 -9.07
N GLY A 164 -30.85 4.86 -7.93
CA GLY A 164 -30.03 6.06 -7.66
C GLY A 164 -28.65 5.74 -7.12
N ARG A 165 -28.29 4.45 -6.98
CA ARG A 165 -26.97 4.05 -6.49
C ARG A 165 -25.89 4.32 -7.51
N LEU A 166 -24.79 4.93 -7.07
CA LEU A 166 -23.59 5.06 -7.90
C LEU A 166 -22.95 3.69 -8.08
N ILE A 167 -22.55 3.37 -9.29
CA ILE A 167 -21.82 2.13 -9.60
C ILE A 167 -20.72 2.47 -10.59
N ALA A 168 -19.47 2.23 -10.19
CA ALA A 168 -18.35 2.25 -11.11
C ALA A 168 -18.15 0.87 -11.73
N HIS A 169 -17.63 0.86 -12.94
CA HIS A 169 -17.44 -0.33 -13.76
C HIS A 169 -16.08 -0.27 -14.46
N ALA A 170 -15.32 -1.37 -14.38
CA ALA A 170 -14.10 -1.57 -15.15
C ALA A 170 -14.11 -2.95 -15.78
N GLU A 171 -13.65 -3.07 -17.04
CA GLU A 171 -13.65 -4.31 -17.81
C GLU A 171 -12.33 -4.50 -18.56
N ASN A 172 -11.89 -5.75 -18.67
CA ASN A 172 -10.78 -6.17 -19.50
C ASN A 172 -11.11 -7.49 -20.21
N THR A 173 -11.29 -7.45 -21.51
CA THR A 173 -11.74 -8.61 -22.34
C THR A 173 -10.59 -9.48 -22.83
N ALA A 174 -9.34 -9.18 -22.52
CA ALA A 174 -8.17 -9.88 -23.08
C ALA A 174 -8.16 -11.40 -22.81
N LEU A 175 -8.72 -11.84 -21.68
CA LEU A 175 -8.85 -13.27 -21.39
C LEU A 175 -10.01 -13.91 -22.15
N GLN A 176 -11.13 -13.21 -22.32
CA GLN A 176 -12.29 -13.67 -23.09
C GLN A 176 -11.94 -13.82 -24.57
N ASP A 177 -11.10 -12.95 -25.11
CA ASP A 177 -10.62 -13.01 -26.49
C ASP A 177 -9.84 -14.30 -26.80
N ILE A 178 -9.26 -14.94 -25.78
CA ILE A 178 -8.55 -16.22 -25.88
C ILE A 178 -9.36 -17.41 -25.34
N GLY A 179 -10.67 -17.22 -25.09
CA GLY A 179 -11.60 -18.30 -24.77
C GLY A 179 -11.88 -18.51 -23.28
N TRP A 180 -11.45 -17.61 -22.38
CA TRP A 180 -11.84 -17.67 -20.97
C TRP A 180 -13.28 -17.18 -20.78
N PRO A 181 -14.01 -17.69 -19.78
CA PRO A 181 -15.34 -17.18 -19.45
C PRO A 181 -15.27 -15.76 -18.87
N ALA A 182 -16.39 -15.04 -18.94
CA ALA A 182 -16.54 -13.80 -18.19
C ALA A 182 -16.53 -14.10 -16.69
N LEU A 183 -15.77 -13.30 -15.93
CA LEU A 183 -15.60 -13.42 -14.49
C LEU A 183 -15.94 -12.07 -13.85
N ASP A 184 -17.15 -11.95 -13.31
CA ASP A 184 -17.64 -10.73 -12.70
C ASP A 184 -17.38 -10.73 -11.18
N THR A 185 -16.93 -9.60 -10.67
CA THR A 185 -16.69 -9.39 -9.24
C THR A 185 -17.33 -8.10 -8.77
N VAL A 186 -17.96 -8.12 -7.60
CA VAL A 186 -18.55 -6.94 -6.96
C VAL A 186 -17.77 -6.64 -5.68
N ILE A 187 -17.19 -5.43 -5.60
CA ILE A 187 -16.42 -4.97 -4.45
C ILE A 187 -17.30 -4.01 -3.63
N THR A 188 -17.67 -4.40 -2.42
CA THR A 188 -18.65 -3.67 -1.59
C THR A 188 -18.03 -2.76 -0.52
N ASP A 189 -16.71 -2.58 -0.53
CA ASP A 189 -15.99 -1.87 0.52
C ASP A 189 -16.17 -0.33 0.45
N HIS A 190 -16.72 0.18 -0.66
CA HIS A 190 -16.83 1.61 -0.95
C HIS A 190 -18.28 2.12 -1.04
N THR A 191 -19.22 1.45 -0.37
CA THR A 191 -20.67 1.74 -0.48
C THR A 191 -21.11 3.11 0.04
N SER A 192 -20.24 3.84 0.72
CA SER A 192 -20.47 5.21 1.19
C SER A 192 -19.80 6.29 0.31
N GLU A 193 -19.06 5.88 -0.74
CA GLU A 193 -18.36 6.84 -1.60
C GLU A 193 -19.36 7.58 -2.51
N LYS A 194 -19.24 8.91 -2.53
CA LYS A 194 -20.14 9.83 -3.28
C LYS A 194 -19.50 10.40 -4.54
N GLN A 195 -18.21 10.20 -4.74
CA GLN A 195 -17.47 10.76 -5.87
C GLN A 195 -17.30 9.69 -6.96
N PRO A 196 -17.91 9.86 -8.14
CA PRO A 196 -17.82 8.86 -9.23
C PRO A 196 -16.38 8.57 -9.68
N ASP A 197 -15.55 9.59 -9.80
CA ASP A 197 -14.15 9.47 -10.23
C ASP A 197 -13.30 8.66 -9.24
N VAL A 198 -13.63 8.72 -7.96
CA VAL A 198 -12.98 7.91 -6.92
C VAL A 198 -13.38 6.44 -7.07
N LEU A 199 -14.69 6.20 -7.28
CA LEU A 199 -15.19 4.84 -7.55
C LEU A 199 -14.58 4.24 -8.83
N ASP A 200 -14.46 5.02 -9.90
CA ASP A 200 -13.82 4.58 -11.14
C ASP A 200 -12.33 4.26 -10.93
N GLY A 201 -11.65 5.02 -10.09
CA GLY A 201 -10.27 4.73 -9.67
C GLY A 201 -10.17 3.39 -8.93
N HIS A 202 -11.09 3.12 -8.00
CA HIS A 202 -11.16 1.84 -7.31
C HIS A 202 -11.45 0.68 -8.26
N ALA A 203 -12.43 0.82 -9.15
CA ALA A 203 -12.78 -0.23 -10.11
C ALA A 203 -11.60 -0.63 -10.99
N ARG A 204 -10.84 0.35 -11.49
CA ARG A 204 -9.62 0.11 -12.29
C ARG A 204 -8.51 -0.54 -11.47
N ALA A 205 -8.25 -0.07 -10.26
CA ALA A 205 -7.25 -0.65 -9.38
C ALA A 205 -7.53 -2.12 -9.06
N TYR A 206 -8.78 -2.46 -8.73
CA TYR A 206 -9.20 -3.84 -8.50
C TYR A 206 -9.06 -4.70 -9.76
N LEU A 207 -9.48 -4.19 -10.92
CA LEU A 207 -9.34 -4.93 -12.16
C LEU A 207 -7.87 -5.23 -12.49
N ASP A 208 -6.98 -4.25 -12.35
CA ASP A 208 -5.54 -4.44 -12.59
C ASP A 208 -4.91 -5.41 -11.60
N ALA A 209 -5.34 -5.40 -10.35
CA ALA A 209 -4.85 -6.32 -9.33
C ALA A 209 -5.27 -7.77 -9.58
N TYR A 210 -6.48 -7.99 -10.10
CA TYR A 210 -7.10 -9.31 -10.17
C TYR A 210 -7.30 -9.88 -11.59
N ARG A 211 -6.98 -9.12 -12.64
CA ARG A 211 -7.14 -9.56 -14.04
C ARG A 211 -6.42 -10.86 -14.42
N LEU A 212 -5.34 -11.21 -13.76
CA LEU A 212 -4.54 -12.41 -13.99
C LEU A 212 -4.46 -13.33 -12.76
N GLY A 213 -5.34 -13.12 -11.77
CA GLY A 213 -5.20 -13.73 -10.46
C GLY A 213 -4.11 -13.06 -9.64
N THR A 214 -3.92 -13.52 -8.43
CA THR A 214 -2.85 -13.02 -7.56
C THR A 214 -1.68 -13.98 -7.53
N THR A 215 -0.48 -13.47 -7.81
CA THR A 215 0.76 -14.22 -7.63
C THR A 215 1.44 -13.75 -6.36
N ARG A 216 1.73 -14.68 -5.48
CA ARG A 216 2.44 -14.44 -4.24
C ARG A 216 3.71 -15.26 -4.19
N ASP A 217 4.84 -14.60 -4.22
CA ASP A 217 6.12 -15.25 -4.05
C ASP A 217 6.57 -15.14 -2.58
N THR A 218 7.22 -16.18 -2.10
CA THR A 218 7.85 -16.20 -0.78
C THR A 218 9.31 -16.58 -0.92
N ALA A 219 10.18 -15.96 -0.11
CA ALA A 219 11.59 -16.26 -0.09
C ALA A 219 12.12 -16.29 1.34
N THR A 220 12.84 -17.35 1.71
CA THR A 220 13.59 -17.42 2.96
C THR A 220 15.04 -17.07 2.67
N VAL A 221 15.56 -16.04 3.34
CA VAL A 221 16.89 -15.48 3.10
C VAL A 221 17.72 -15.43 4.37
N HIS A 222 19.05 -15.53 4.22
CA HIS A 222 19.97 -15.32 5.33
C HIS A 222 19.99 -13.87 5.79
N THR A 223 19.96 -13.63 7.10
CA THR A 223 19.98 -12.28 7.70
C THR A 223 21.38 -11.66 7.71
N SER A 224 22.41 -12.48 7.73
CA SER A 224 23.83 -12.07 7.86
C SER A 224 24.60 -12.02 6.55
N THR A 225 24.08 -12.63 5.47
CA THR A 225 24.70 -12.60 4.15
C THR A 225 24.20 -11.38 3.37
N HIS A 226 25.07 -10.77 2.55
CA HIS A 226 24.69 -9.58 1.78
C HIS A 226 23.60 -9.88 0.73
N PRO A 227 22.53 -9.06 0.65
CA PRO A 227 22.21 -7.92 1.49
C PRO A 227 21.72 -8.36 2.88
N THR A 228 22.37 -7.85 3.94
CA THR A 228 21.99 -8.18 5.32
C THR A 228 20.64 -7.59 5.73
N LEU A 229 19.96 -8.22 6.66
CA LEU A 229 18.71 -7.69 7.22
C LEU A 229 18.88 -6.24 7.72
N GLY A 230 17.94 -5.37 7.35
CA GLY A 230 17.98 -3.93 7.64
C GLY A 230 18.59 -3.07 6.50
N ARG A 231 19.32 -3.68 5.55
CA ARG A 231 19.76 -2.97 4.34
C ARG A 231 18.62 -2.78 3.36
N TYR A 232 17.79 -3.78 3.20
CA TYR A 232 16.57 -3.75 2.38
C TYR A 232 15.34 -3.44 3.24
N ALA A 233 14.28 -3.00 2.61
CA ALA A 233 13.03 -2.61 3.27
C ALA A 233 11.82 -3.01 2.43
N VAL A 234 10.63 -2.95 3.04
CA VAL A 234 9.36 -3.02 2.33
C VAL A 234 9.30 -1.92 1.27
N GLY A 235 8.85 -2.28 0.07
CA GLY A 235 8.80 -1.44 -1.12
C GLY A 235 10.06 -1.53 -2.00
N ASP A 236 11.16 -2.09 -1.51
CA ASP A 236 12.38 -2.20 -2.32
C ASP A 236 12.23 -3.25 -3.43
N ARG A 237 12.84 -2.98 -4.57
CA ARG A 237 12.94 -3.93 -5.69
C ARG A 237 14.03 -4.94 -5.43
N CYS A 238 13.77 -6.18 -5.83
CA CYS A 238 14.76 -7.24 -5.77
C CYS A 238 14.69 -8.14 -7.02
N VAL A 239 15.75 -8.86 -7.25
CA VAL A 239 15.86 -9.93 -8.24
C VAL A 239 16.08 -11.22 -7.47
N ILE A 240 15.18 -12.18 -7.67
CA ILE A 240 15.27 -13.51 -7.08
C ILE A 240 15.74 -14.49 -8.16
N THR A 241 16.80 -15.23 -7.87
CA THR A 241 17.27 -16.32 -8.74
C THR A 241 17.11 -17.65 -7.98
N PRO A 242 15.94 -18.29 -8.09
CA PRO A 242 15.67 -19.54 -7.39
C PRO A 242 16.41 -20.72 -8.04
N LYS A 243 16.52 -21.83 -7.31
CA LYS A 243 16.93 -23.10 -7.91
C LYS A 243 15.85 -23.55 -8.88
N PRO A 244 16.22 -23.87 -10.14
CA PRO A 244 15.27 -24.43 -11.08
C PRO A 244 14.81 -25.82 -10.61
N ASP A 245 13.52 -26.07 -10.70
CA ASP A 245 12.92 -27.39 -10.52
C ASP A 245 11.75 -27.58 -11.48
N ARG A 246 10.96 -28.65 -11.29
CA ARG A 246 9.84 -28.97 -12.19
C ARG A 246 8.76 -27.89 -12.19
N ALA A 247 8.53 -27.21 -11.05
CA ALA A 247 7.50 -26.18 -10.88
C ALA A 247 8.06 -24.77 -11.06
N THR A 248 9.38 -24.61 -10.88
CA THR A 248 10.05 -23.31 -10.89
C THR A 248 10.92 -23.17 -12.13
N PRO A 249 10.47 -22.48 -13.18
CA PRO A 249 11.26 -22.25 -14.39
C PRO A 249 12.58 -21.54 -14.07
N PRO A 250 13.66 -21.82 -14.83
CA PRO A 250 14.95 -21.16 -14.63
C PRO A 250 14.88 -19.67 -14.96
N GLY A 251 15.75 -18.89 -14.31
CA GLY A 251 15.97 -17.48 -14.60
C GLY A 251 15.66 -16.54 -13.45
N PRO A 252 16.18 -15.32 -13.53
CA PRO A 252 15.95 -14.28 -12.55
C PRO A 252 14.51 -13.74 -12.66
N ARG A 253 13.94 -13.37 -11.52
CA ARG A 253 12.59 -12.81 -11.40
C ARG A 253 12.65 -11.47 -10.68
N SER A 254 12.23 -10.43 -11.37
CA SER A 254 12.10 -9.10 -10.76
C SER A 254 10.87 -9.07 -9.85
N ARG A 255 11.08 -8.68 -8.60
CA ARG A 255 10.07 -8.66 -7.56
C ARG A 255 10.20 -7.39 -6.72
N ARG A 256 9.14 -7.08 -5.97
CA ARG A 256 9.09 -6.03 -4.97
C ARG A 256 8.79 -6.66 -3.61
N ILE A 257 9.52 -6.26 -2.58
CA ILE A 257 9.34 -6.76 -1.21
C ILE A 257 8.08 -6.10 -0.63
N THR A 258 7.07 -6.91 -0.29
CA THR A 258 5.82 -6.42 0.31
C THR A 258 5.78 -6.66 1.82
N THR A 259 6.43 -7.71 2.30
CA THR A 259 6.51 -8.02 3.73
C THR A 259 7.87 -8.59 4.09
N ILE A 260 8.36 -8.26 5.27
CA ILE A 260 9.55 -8.85 5.86
C ILE A 260 9.15 -9.40 7.23
N THR A 261 9.26 -10.72 7.41
CA THR A 261 9.00 -11.37 8.69
C THR A 261 10.31 -11.90 9.24
N HIS A 262 10.67 -11.45 10.44
CA HIS A 262 11.84 -11.95 11.15
C HIS A 262 11.42 -12.43 12.54
N ARG A 263 11.78 -13.67 12.87
CA ARG A 263 11.41 -14.32 14.13
C ARG A 263 12.61 -14.42 15.07
N ILE A 264 12.43 -14.02 16.31
CA ILE A 264 13.49 -14.11 17.32
C ILE A 264 13.95 -15.56 17.53
N SER A 265 13.03 -16.53 17.37
CA SER A 265 13.34 -17.97 17.47
C SER A 265 14.22 -18.49 16.31
N ARG A 266 14.33 -17.76 15.21
CA ARG A 266 15.18 -18.07 14.03
C ARG A 266 15.90 -16.81 13.56
N PRO A 267 16.91 -16.34 14.32
CA PRO A 267 17.54 -15.04 14.08
C PRO A 267 18.43 -15.01 12.83
N ASP A 268 18.80 -16.16 12.30
CA ASP A 268 19.65 -16.38 11.12
C ASP A 268 18.94 -16.23 9.78
N VAL A 269 17.59 -16.22 9.80
CA VAL A 269 16.77 -16.15 8.60
C VAL A 269 15.67 -15.10 8.68
N ALA A 270 15.28 -14.57 7.53
CA ALA A 270 14.09 -13.75 7.35
C ALA A 270 13.23 -14.30 6.21
N GLU A 271 11.92 -14.21 6.36
CA GLU A 271 10.95 -14.58 5.35
C GLU A 271 10.50 -13.29 4.63
N LEU A 272 10.56 -13.30 3.30
CA LEU A 272 10.11 -12.21 2.45
C LEU A 272 8.83 -12.64 1.75
N THR A 273 7.81 -11.79 1.75
CA THR A 273 6.71 -11.89 0.79
C THR A 273 6.97 -10.91 -0.34
N LEU A 274 6.74 -11.33 -1.56
CA LEU A 274 7.12 -10.62 -2.75
C LEU A 274 5.92 -10.52 -3.70
N ALA A 275 5.81 -9.40 -4.38
CA ALA A 275 4.89 -9.20 -5.49
C ALA A 275 5.69 -9.02 -6.79
N PRO A 276 5.07 -9.23 -7.97
CA PRO A 276 5.68 -8.84 -9.22
C PRO A 276 6.14 -7.38 -9.15
N ALA A 277 7.35 -7.11 -9.61
CA ALA A 277 7.72 -5.72 -9.86
C ALA A 277 6.81 -5.26 -11.00
N SER A 278 5.93 -4.27 -10.75
CA SER A 278 5.20 -3.65 -11.85
C SER A 278 6.22 -3.29 -12.94
N ALA A 279 5.95 -3.69 -14.17
CA ALA A 279 6.76 -3.22 -15.29
C ALA A 279 6.78 -1.69 -15.18
N ASN A 280 7.97 -1.12 -15.13
CA ASN A 280 8.11 0.32 -15.22
C ASN A 280 7.43 0.73 -16.55
N PRO A 281 6.56 1.75 -16.55
CA PRO A 281 5.99 2.25 -17.79
C PRO A 281 7.06 2.65 -18.78
#